data_7da5a48770d232764c72703554f64659
#
_entry.id   7da5a48770d232764c72703554f64659
#
_cell.length_a   1.000
_cell.length_b   1.000
_cell.length_c   1.000
_cell.angle_alpha   90.00
_cell.angle_beta   90.00
_cell.angle_gamma   90.00
#
_symmetry.space_group_name_H-M   'P 1'
#
loop_
_entity.id
_entity.type
_entity.pdbx_description
1 polymer ?
#
loop_
_entity_poly.entity_id
_entity_poly.type
_entity_poly.pdbx_seq_one_letter_code
_entity_poly.pdbx_strand_id
1 'polypeptide(L)'
;AVLADAPRTGRSLSLIFHGDLNDSAVVKLRKISVFEHEVVAMSVTKKPMVLVILDGYGYREDQQDNAIYSAKTPVMDALWAKCPHTLIDASGLEVGLPDRQMGNSEVGHVNLGAGRIVYQDLTRLDVEIKERTFFANPVLTAAVDKAVAAGKAVHIMGLMSPGGVHSHEDHIMAMVELAAERGAEKIYLHAFLDGRDTPPRSAEKTLATFEAKFAALGKGRIASLIGRYYAMDRDNRWDR
;
A
#
# COMPACT_ATOMS: atom_id res chain seq x y z
N ALA A 1 -13.22 -4.47 11.17
CA ALA A 1 -14.39 -3.76 10.68
C ALA A 1 -14.57 -4.11 9.21
N VAL A 2 -15.71 -4.65 8.86
CA VAL A 2 -16.05 -4.96 7.47
C VAL A 2 -16.74 -3.72 6.92
N LEU A 3 -16.08 -3.01 6.02
CA LEU A 3 -16.75 -2.03 5.17
C LEU A 3 -17.60 -2.83 4.19
N ALA A 4 -18.93 -2.70 4.31
CA ALA A 4 -19.84 -3.25 3.33
C ALA A 4 -19.58 -2.62 1.97
N ASP A 5 -19.72 -3.40 0.90
CA ASP A 5 -19.56 -3.01 -0.50
C ASP A 5 -20.13 -1.62 -0.79
N ALA A 6 -19.24 -0.64 -0.88
CA ALA A 6 -19.59 0.65 -1.46
C ALA A 6 -19.16 0.66 -2.92
N PRO A 7 -20.02 1.02 -3.86
CA PRO A 7 -19.65 1.09 -5.26
C PRO A 7 -18.60 2.18 -5.47
N ARG A 8 -17.46 1.80 -5.97
CA ARG A 8 -16.40 2.50 -6.72
C ARG A 8 -15.94 3.92 -6.34
N THR A 9 -16.47 4.55 -5.30
CA THR A 9 -15.96 5.82 -4.75
C THR A 9 -16.00 5.74 -3.23
N GLY A 10 -15.11 4.91 -2.67
CA GLY A 10 -15.04 4.77 -1.22
C GLY A 10 -14.50 6.04 -0.58
N ARG A 11 -15.37 6.82 0.01
CA ARG A 11 -15.01 7.91 0.93
C ARG A 11 -15.44 7.51 2.32
N SER A 12 -14.54 7.61 3.28
CA SER A 12 -14.90 7.41 4.69
C SER A 12 -14.99 8.76 5.40
N LEU A 13 -15.80 8.82 6.43
CA LEU A 13 -15.95 9.99 7.26
C LEU A 13 -15.09 9.83 8.50
N SER A 14 -14.10 10.69 8.66
CA SER A 14 -13.39 10.87 9.93
C SER A 14 -13.70 12.26 10.44
N LEU A 15 -14.43 12.33 11.54
CA LEU A 15 -14.79 13.60 12.17
C LEU A 15 -13.78 13.89 13.27
N ILE A 16 -12.96 14.92 13.06
CA ILE A 16 -12.06 15.45 14.08
C ILE A 16 -12.76 16.66 14.70
N PHE A 17 -13.20 16.52 15.93
CA PHE A 17 -13.78 17.64 16.68
C PHE A 17 -12.71 18.32 17.52
N HIS A 18 -12.50 19.60 17.24
CA HIS A 18 -11.75 20.49 18.10
C HIS A 18 -12.75 21.48 18.69
N GLY A 19 -13.15 21.27 19.92
CA GLY A 19 -14.15 22.11 20.55
C GLY A 19 -13.84 22.46 21.99
N ASP A 20 -13.83 23.73 22.30
CA ASP A 20 -14.10 24.22 23.65
C ASP A 20 -15.60 24.01 23.91
N LEU A 21 -15.93 23.42 25.03
CA LEU A 21 -17.33 23.28 25.48
C LEU A 21 -18.00 24.62 25.79
N ASN A 22 -17.30 25.73 25.66
CA ASN A 22 -17.81 27.08 25.76
C ASN A 22 -17.16 27.96 24.70
N ASP A 23 -18.00 28.40 23.76
CA ASP A 23 -17.76 29.45 22.76
C ASP A 23 -17.03 29.11 21.46
N SER A 24 -17.60 29.63 20.39
CA SER A 24 -17.25 29.59 18.99
C SER A 24 -15.78 29.97 18.72
N ALA A 25 -14.96 29.03 18.27
CA ALA A 25 -13.62 29.32 17.79
C ALA A 25 -13.42 28.94 16.31
N VAL A 26 -13.19 29.96 15.51
CA VAL A 26 -12.75 29.87 14.11
C VAL A 26 -11.28 29.54 14.08
N VAL A 27 -10.87 28.38 13.54
CA VAL A 27 -9.47 28.07 13.30
C VAL A 27 -9.02 28.77 12.01
N LYS A 28 -8.26 29.85 12.15
CA LYS A 28 -7.53 30.46 11.04
C LYS A 28 -6.15 29.82 10.94
N LEU A 29 -5.90 29.07 9.86
CA LEU A 29 -4.55 28.68 9.47
C LEU A 29 -3.80 29.92 8.98
N ARG A 30 -2.86 30.44 9.77
CA ARG A 30 -1.90 31.47 9.33
C ARG A 30 -0.56 30.82 8.99
N LYS A 31 0.00 31.18 7.84
CA LYS A 31 1.41 30.91 7.49
C LYS A 31 2.30 31.49 8.59
N ILE A 32 3.18 30.64 9.15
CA ILE A 32 4.18 31.07 10.12
C ILE A 32 5.38 31.58 9.30
N SER A 33 5.64 32.88 9.37
CA SER A 33 6.93 33.47 8.99
C SER A 33 7.82 33.47 10.24
N VAL A 34 9.04 32.98 10.08
CA VAL A 34 10.05 32.95 11.14
C VAL A 34 10.53 34.37 11.40
N PHE A 35 10.20 34.92 12.55
CA PHE A 35 10.90 36.06 13.14
C PHE A 35 11.23 35.67 14.59
N GLU A 36 12.53 35.86 14.96
CA GLU A 36 13.02 35.75 16.31
C GLU A 36 12.31 36.79 17.17
N HIS A 37 11.61 36.36 18.20
CA HIS A 37 11.25 37.20 19.35
C HIS A 37 11.08 36.35 20.62
N GLU A 38 11.57 36.93 21.71
CA GLU A 38 11.55 36.50 23.10
C GLU A 38 10.51 35.46 23.49
N VAL A 39 11.01 34.38 24.09
CA VAL A 39 10.17 33.32 24.68
C VAL A 39 9.52 33.89 25.94
N VAL A 40 8.36 34.51 25.79
CA VAL A 40 7.42 34.65 26.90
C VAL A 40 6.85 33.28 27.16
N ALA A 41 7.20 32.66 28.25
CA ALA A 41 6.63 31.40 28.70
C ALA A 41 5.13 31.61 29.02
N MET A 42 4.29 31.56 28.00
CA MET A 42 2.86 31.48 28.22
C MET A 42 2.57 30.06 28.70
N SER A 43 2.09 29.92 29.92
CA SER A 43 1.53 28.68 30.43
C SER A 43 0.30 28.34 29.63
N VAL A 44 0.47 27.57 28.54
CA VAL A 44 -0.64 27.05 27.77
C VAL A 44 -1.33 25.98 28.60
N THR A 45 -2.47 26.33 29.17
CA THR A 45 -3.33 25.35 29.82
C THR A 45 -3.75 24.33 28.75
N LYS A 46 -3.21 23.10 28.81
CA LYS A 46 -3.54 22.05 27.86
C LYS A 46 -5.02 21.69 28.02
N LYS A 47 -5.81 21.95 27.00
CA LYS A 47 -7.22 21.53 26.97
C LYS A 47 -7.29 20.10 26.47
N PRO A 48 -8.11 19.23 27.04
CA PRO A 48 -8.28 17.88 26.56
C PRO A 48 -8.92 17.89 25.16
N MET A 49 -8.44 17.01 24.29
CA MET A 49 -9.03 16.76 22.97
C MET A 49 -9.49 15.30 22.92
N VAL A 50 -10.63 15.06 22.32
CA VAL A 50 -11.17 13.71 22.10
C VAL A 50 -11.23 13.47 20.60
N LEU A 51 -10.55 12.43 20.14
CA LEU A 51 -10.68 11.89 18.79
C LEU A 51 -11.62 10.68 18.86
N VAL A 52 -12.76 10.79 18.16
CA VAL A 52 -13.73 9.68 18.06
C VAL A 52 -13.67 9.12 16.64
N ILE A 53 -13.26 7.87 16.50
CA ILE A 53 -13.20 7.15 15.24
C ILE A 53 -14.41 6.23 15.15
N LEU A 54 -15.31 6.51 14.20
CA LEU A 54 -16.45 5.67 13.88
C LEU A 54 -16.05 4.68 12.77
N ASP A 55 -15.35 3.64 13.16
CA ASP A 55 -14.80 2.65 12.23
C ASP A 55 -15.93 1.93 11.49
N GLY A 56 -15.85 1.91 10.15
CA GLY A 56 -16.90 1.39 9.29
C GLY A 56 -18.08 2.33 9.02
N TYR A 57 -18.08 3.55 9.60
CA TYR A 57 -19.12 4.55 9.35
C TYR A 57 -18.77 5.34 8.09
N GLY A 58 -19.18 4.79 6.92
CA GLY A 58 -18.93 5.40 5.62
C GLY A 58 -19.91 6.50 5.24
N TYR A 59 -19.63 7.19 4.15
CA TYR A 59 -20.51 8.19 3.54
C TYR A 59 -20.94 7.75 2.16
N ARG A 60 -22.28 7.77 1.92
CA ARG A 60 -22.89 7.50 0.62
C ARG A 60 -24.17 8.32 0.50
N GLU A 61 -24.34 9.00 -0.63
CA GLU A 61 -25.55 9.81 -0.91
C GLU A 61 -26.76 8.94 -1.26
N ASP A 62 -26.51 7.77 -1.85
CA ASP A 62 -27.59 6.84 -2.18
C ASP A 62 -28.27 6.29 -0.91
N GLN A 63 -29.59 6.34 -0.91
CA GLN A 63 -30.43 5.96 0.23
C GLN A 63 -30.75 4.46 0.24
N GLN A 64 -30.72 3.82 -0.93
CA GLN A 64 -31.04 2.41 -1.05
C GLN A 64 -30.00 1.55 -0.31
N ASP A 65 -30.47 0.65 0.53
CA ASP A 65 -29.63 -0.26 1.33
C ASP A 65 -28.58 0.48 2.17
N ASN A 66 -28.88 1.71 2.61
CA ASN A 66 -28.02 2.55 3.42
C ASN A 66 -28.53 2.57 4.88
N ALA A 67 -27.92 1.76 5.72
CA ALA A 67 -28.28 1.63 7.12
C ALA A 67 -28.08 2.93 7.91
N ILE A 68 -27.05 3.71 7.59
CA ILE A 68 -26.76 5.00 8.23
C ILE A 68 -27.86 6.00 7.89
N TYR A 69 -28.24 6.08 6.63
CA TYR A 69 -29.34 6.96 6.19
C TYR A 69 -30.68 6.58 6.81
N SER A 70 -30.94 5.30 6.97
CA SER A 70 -32.20 4.78 7.52
C SER A 70 -32.27 4.90 9.04
N ALA A 71 -31.15 5.10 9.71
CA ALA A 71 -31.08 5.22 11.17
C ALA A 71 -31.50 6.61 11.65
N LYS A 72 -32.00 6.69 12.87
CA LYS A 72 -32.23 7.97 13.55
C LYS A 72 -30.95 8.45 14.20
N THR A 73 -30.28 9.41 13.57
CA THR A 73 -28.94 9.90 13.98
C THR A 73 -28.94 11.40 14.32
N PRO A 74 -29.83 11.89 15.21
CA PRO A 74 -30.06 13.33 15.39
C PRO A 74 -28.81 14.10 15.84
N VAL A 75 -27.90 13.46 16.55
CA VAL A 75 -26.63 14.08 16.98
C VAL A 75 -25.69 14.21 15.80
N MET A 76 -25.53 13.14 15.01
CA MET A 76 -24.67 13.18 13.82
C MET A 76 -25.21 14.15 12.78
N ASP A 77 -26.52 14.17 12.56
CA ASP A 77 -27.22 15.11 11.66
C ASP A 77 -26.95 16.56 12.08
N ALA A 78 -27.03 16.85 13.37
CA ALA A 78 -26.76 18.19 13.89
C ALA A 78 -25.28 18.58 13.77
N LEU A 79 -24.36 17.65 14.01
CA LEU A 79 -22.91 17.89 13.83
C LEU A 79 -22.58 18.13 12.37
N TRP A 80 -23.14 17.33 11.46
CA TRP A 80 -22.97 17.49 10.03
C TRP A 80 -23.46 18.85 9.54
N ALA A 81 -24.63 19.29 10.01
CA ALA A 81 -25.22 20.55 9.59
C ALA A 81 -24.52 21.79 10.16
N LYS A 82 -23.88 21.70 11.34
CA LYS A 82 -23.41 22.88 12.07
C LYS A 82 -21.91 22.96 12.24
N CYS A 83 -21.18 21.85 12.12
CA CYS A 83 -19.76 21.81 12.37
C CYS A 83 -18.97 21.74 11.06
N PRO A 84 -17.73 22.28 11.02
CA PRO A 84 -16.83 22.06 9.90
C PRO A 84 -16.59 20.56 9.68
N HIS A 85 -16.72 20.10 8.45
CA HIS A 85 -16.52 18.70 8.08
C HIS A 85 -15.93 18.60 6.67
N THR A 86 -15.32 17.48 6.38
CA THR A 86 -14.80 17.13 5.06
C THR A 86 -14.88 15.62 4.83
N LEU A 87 -14.81 15.22 3.59
CA LEU A 87 -14.68 13.81 3.20
C LEU A 87 -13.22 13.49 2.95
N ILE A 88 -12.81 12.29 3.34
CA ILE A 88 -11.49 11.73 3.06
C ILE A 88 -11.67 10.42 2.30
N ASP A 89 -10.69 10.10 1.47
CA ASP A 89 -10.67 8.82 0.78
C ASP A 89 -10.30 7.69 1.75
N ALA A 90 -10.86 6.50 1.49
CA ALA A 90 -10.68 5.33 2.34
C ALA A 90 -10.20 4.10 1.56
N SER A 91 -9.72 4.29 0.32
CA SER A 91 -9.29 3.20 -0.56
C SER A 91 -8.13 3.63 -1.46
N GLY A 92 -7.46 2.66 -2.05
CA GLY A 92 -6.43 2.89 -3.05
C GLY A 92 -5.21 3.65 -2.53
N LEU A 93 -4.56 4.38 -3.42
CA LEU A 93 -3.32 5.09 -3.16
C LEU A 93 -3.45 6.14 -2.05
N GLU A 94 -4.64 6.71 -1.87
CA GLU A 94 -4.93 7.72 -0.86
C GLU A 94 -4.82 7.20 0.59
N VAL A 95 -4.81 5.87 0.75
CA VAL A 95 -4.57 5.21 2.04
C VAL A 95 -3.36 4.28 2.01
N GLY A 96 -2.53 4.37 0.98
CA GLY A 96 -1.30 3.60 0.86
C GLY A 96 -1.46 2.17 0.34
N LEU A 97 -2.60 1.87 -0.26
CA LEU A 97 -2.90 0.58 -0.90
C LEU A 97 -2.77 0.67 -2.43
N PRO A 98 -2.69 -0.46 -3.13
CA PRO A 98 -2.79 -0.47 -4.59
C PRO A 98 -4.05 0.24 -5.10
N ASP A 99 -3.97 0.80 -6.32
CA ASP A 99 -5.12 1.47 -6.93
C ASP A 99 -6.38 0.60 -6.89
N ARG A 100 -7.51 1.21 -6.56
CA ARG A 100 -8.83 0.58 -6.43
C ARG A 100 -8.96 -0.52 -5.36
N GLN A 101 -7.95 -0.77 -4.58
CA GLN A 101 -8.08 -1.69 -3.45
C GLN A 101 -8.88 -1.02 -2.33
N MET A 102 -9.90 -1.73 -1.84
CA MET A 102 -10.70 -1.28 -0.70
C MET A 102 -9.82 -1.15 0.54
N GLY A 103 -9.99 -0.07 1.29
CA GLY A 103 -9.30 0.15 2.55
C GLY A 103 -9.79 -0.79 3.66
N ASN A 104 -9.07 -0.75 4.76
CA ASN A 104 -9.39 -1.48 5.97
C ASN A 104 -9.03 -0.64 7.21
N SER A 105 -9.45 -1.12 8.38
CA SER A 105 -9.21 -0.42 9.64
C SER A 105 -7.72 -0.22 9.93
N GLU A 106 -6.87 -1.19 9.61
CA GLU A 106 -5.44 -1.12 9.90
C GLU A 106 -4.78 0.05 9.16
N VAL A 107 -4.93 0.12 7.84
CA VAL A 107 -4.32 1.21 7.06
C VAL A 107 -4.92 2.57 7.40
N GLY A 108 -6.23 2.64 7.69
CA GLY A 108 -6.89 3.86 8.11
C GLY A 108 -6.32 4.41 9.42
N HIS A 109 -6.19 3.58 10.45
CA HIS A 109 -5.60 3.96 11.73
C HIS A 109 -4.12 4.35 11.61
N VAL A 110 -3.35 3.63 10.79
CA VAL A 110 -1.95 3.97 10.54
C VAL A 110 -1.82 5.35 9.90
N ASN A 111 -2.62 5.66 8.89
CA ASN A 111 -2.60 6.97 8.23
C ASN A 111 -3.03 8.10 9.16
N LEU A 112 -4.10 7.90 9.95
CA LEU A 112 -4.54 8.87 10.96
C LEU A 112 -3.46 9.11 12.02
N GLY A 113 -2.83 8.05 12.53
CA GLY A 113 -1.77 8.16 13.53
C GLY A 113 -0.50 8.80 13.00
N ALA A 114 -0.13 8.55 11.75
CA ALA A 114 1.03 9.12 11.09
C ALA A 114 0.81 10.57 10.61
N GLY A 115 -0.43 11.00 10.45
CA GLY A 115 -0.77 12.30 9.85
C GLY A 115 -0.36 12.45 8.38
N ARG A 116 -0.16 11.35 7.70
CA ARG A 116 0.22 11.28 6.27
C ARG A 116 -0.17 9.94 5.68
N ILE A 117 -0.17 9.84 4.35
CA ILE A 117 -0.31 8.56 3.66
C ILE A 117 0.93 7.70 3.95
N VAL A 118 0.71 6.47 4.40
CA VAL A 118 1.74 5.46 4.64
C VAL A 118 1.53 4.34 3.64
N TYR A 119 2.37 4.28 2.62
CA TYR A 119 2.31 3.20 1.65
C TYR A 119 2.63 1.86 2.28
N GLN A 120 1.78 0.87 2.02
CA GLN A 120 2.05 -0.53 2.31
C GLN A 120 3.22 -1.02 1.44
N ASP A 121 3.90 -2.08 1.87
CA ASP A 121 5.13 -2.55 1.20
C ASP A 121 4.93 -2.81 -0.29
N LEU A 122 3.82 -3.44 -0.69
CA LEU A 122 3.50 -3.67 -2.09
C LEU A 122 3.41 -2.35 -2.87
N THR A 123 2.59 -1.42 -2.39
CA THR A 123 2.40 -0.11 -3.03
C THR A 123 3.69 0.70 -3.07
N ARG A 124 4.50 0.64 -1.99
CA ARG A 124 5.78 1.33 -1.94
C ARG A 124 6.72 0.82 -3.02
N LEU A 125 6.82 -0.49 -3.21
CA LEU A 125 7.64 -1.08 -4.26
C LEU A 125 7.13 -0.73 -5.65
N ASP A 126 5.80 -0.73 -5.87
CA ASP A 126 5.21 -0.30 -7.14
C ASP A 126 5.60 1.14 -7.49
N VAL A 127 5.52 2.05 -6.51
CA VAL A 127 5.91 3.46 -6.68
C VAL A 127 7.41 3.57 -6.96
N GLU A 128 8.26 2.89 -6.19
CA GLU A 128 9.72 2.91 -6.39
C GLU A 128 10.13 2.36 -7.76
N ILE A 129 9.45 1.34 -8.26
CA ILE A 129 9.68 0.80 -9.61
C ILE A 129 9.25 1.81 -10.68
N LYS A 130 8.06 2.38 -10.53
CA LYS A 130 7.52 3.39 -11.43
C LYS A 130 8.40 4.65 -11.52
N GLU A 131 8.89 5.11 -10.39
CA GLU A 131 9.77 6.28 -10.28
C GLU A 131 11.24 5.97 -10.58
N ARG A 132 11.57 4.72 -10.83
CA ARG A 132 12.94 4.21 -11.10
C ARG A 132 13.89 4.28 -9.90
N THR A 133 13.43 4.66 -8.72
CA THR A 133 14.25 4.69 -7.48
C THR A 133 14.65 3.28 -7.02
N PHE A 134 13.80 2.27 -7.28
CA PHE A 134 14.13 0.86 -7.07
C PHE A 134 15.44 0.45 -7.73
N PHE A 135 15.71 0.92 -8.96
CA PHE A 135 16.90 0.59 -9.74
C PHE A 135 18.16 1.31 -9.24
N ALA A 136 18.00 2.30 -8.38
CA ALA A 136 19.09 3.00 -7.70
C ALA A 136 19.29 2.55 -6.25
N ASN A 137 18.52 1.55 -5.77
CA ASN A 137 18.64 1.05 -4.41
C ASN A 137 20.05 0.49 -4.14
N PRO A 138 20.81 1.07 -3.17
CA PRO A 138 22.23 0.74 -3.01
C PRO A 138 22.46 -0.70 -2.54
N VAL A 139 21.51 -1.31 -1.84
CA VAL A 139 21.63 -2.69 -1.37
C VAL A 139 21.45 -3.66 -2.53
N LEU A 140 20.44 -3.45 -3.36
CA LEU A 140 20.16 -4.30 -4.51
C LEU A 140 21.26 -4.18 -5.56
N THR A 141 21.66 -2.96 -5.90
CA THR A 141 22.73 -2.71 -6.88
C THR A 141 24.07 -3.29 -6.43
N ALA A 142 24.45 -3.10 -5.17
CA ALA A 142 25.69 -3.66 -4.64
C ALA A 142 25.72 -5.20 -4.66
N ALA A 143 24.57 -5.84 -4.39
CA ALA A 143 24.48 -7.31 -4.45
C ALA A 143 24.68 -7.83 -5.88
N VAL A 144 24.04 -7.19 -6.88
CA VAL A 144 24.19 -7.53 -8.29
C VAL A 144 25.61 -7.25 -8.77
N ASP A 145 26.15 -6.05 -8.47
CA ASP A 145 27.51 -5.66 -8.87
C ASP A 145 28.57 -6.62 -8.35
N LYS A 146 28.41 -7.08 -7.11
CA LYS A 146 29.31 -8.09 -6.51
C LYS A 146 29.29 -9.41 -7.30
N ALA A 147 28.11 -9.87 -7.72
CA ALA A 147 27.99 -11.08 -8.52
C ALA A 147 28.61 -10.90 -9.93
N VAL A 148 28.32 -9.74 -10.55
CA VAL A 148 28.87 -9.39 -11.87
C VAL A 148 30.40 -9.31 -11.84
N ALA A 149 30.98 -8.59 -10.88
CA ALA A 149 32.42 -8.46 -10.71
C ALA A 149 33.13 -9.81 -10.48
N ALA A 150 32.44 -10.74 -9.84
CA ALA A 150 32.96 -12.10 -9.62
C ALA A 150 32.67 -13.07 -10.79
N GLY A 151 32.06 -12.64 -11.89
CA GLY A 151 31.65 -13.49 -13.02
C GLY A 151 30.60 -14.54 -12.65
N LYS A 152 29.85 -14.32 -11.59
CA LYS A 152 28.85 -15.24 -11.05
C LYS A 152 27.45 -14.92 -11.57
N ALA A 153 26.53 -15.83 -11.30
CA ALA A 153 25.13 -15.65 -11.67
C ALA A 153 24.37 -14.84 -10.61
N VAL A 154 23.32 -14.15 -11.06
CA VAL A 154 22.28 -13.56 -10.21
C VAL A 154 21.09 -14.52 -10.20
N HIS A 155 20.70 -14.98 -9.03
CA HIS A 155 19.54 -15.83 -8.83
C HIS A 155 18.40 -15.02 -8.22
N ILE A 156 17.26 -15.05 -8.87
CA ILE A 156 16.03 -14.35 -8.44
C ILE A 156 14.99 -15.43 -8.16
N MET A 157 14.30 -15.31 -7.02
CA MET A 157 13.27 -16.28 -6.66
C MET A 157 12.07 -15.57 -6.03
N GLY A 158 10.87 -16.09 -6.27
CA GLY A 158 9.64 -15.54 -5.71
C GLY A 158 8.39 -16.23 -6.24
N LEU A 159 7.27 -15.95 -5.59
CA LEU A 159 5.95 -16.36 -6.04
C LEU A 159 5.57 -15.51 -7.25
N MET A 160 5.61 -16.13 -8.43
CA MET A 160 5.49 -15.45 -9.72
C MET A 160 4.02 -15.41 -10.16
N SER A 161 3.30 -14.41 -9.73
CA SER A 161 1.90 -14.16 -10.08
C SER A 161 1.50 -12.69 -9.89
N PRO A 162 0.37 -12.26 -10.42
CA PRO A 162 -0.20 -10.93 -10.15
C PRO A 162 -0.97 -10.85 -8.82
N GLY A 163 -0.91 -11.85 -7.96
CA GLY A 163 -1.69 -11.92 -6.71
C GLY A 163 -1.29 -10.89 -5.65
N GLY A 164 0.00 -10.55 -5.57
CA GLY A 164 0.50 -9.48 -4.68
C GLY A 164 0.45 -9.79 -3.18
N VAL A 165 0.12 -11.01 -2.77
CA VAL A 165 0.01 -11.37 -1.35
C VAL A 165 1.38 -11.65 -0.72
N HIS A 166 2.21 -12.42 -1.38
CA HIS A 166 3.55 -12.77 -0.91
C HIS A 166 4.66 -12.20 -1.80
N SER A 167 4.36 -11.95 -3.06
CA SER A 167 5.25 -11.44 -4.08
C SER A 167 4.40 -10.95 -5.25
N HIS A 168 4.96 -10.13 -6.13
CA HIS A 168 4.29 -9.70 -7.35
C HIS A 168 5.19 -9.91 -8.55
N GLU A 169 4.62 -10.36 -9.67
CA GLU A 169 5.36 -10.66 -10.89
C GLU A 169 6.12 -9.43 -11.43
N ASP A 170 5.55 -8.22 -11.32
CA ASP A 170 6.20 -6.99 -11.75
C ASP A 170 7.44 -6.65 -10.92
N HIS A 171 7.45 -6.97 -9.62
CA HIS A 171 8.62 -6.77 -8.76
C HIS A 171 9.75 -7.74 -9.14
N ILE A 172 9.40 -8.98 -9.46
CA ILE A 172 10.35 -9.97 -9.98
C ILE A 172 10.91 -9.50 -11.33
N MET A 173 10.07 -8.97 -12.21
CA MET A 173 10.46 -8.41 -13.49
C MET A 173 11.43 -7.24 -13.31
N ALA A 174 11.15 -6.34 -12.39
CA ALA A 174 12.03 -5.21 -12.06
C ALA A 174 13.43 -5.68 -11.58
N MET A 175 13.49 -6.77 -10.79
CA MET A 175 14.76 -7.35 -10.40
C MET A 175 15.54 -7.96 -11.58
N VAL A 176 14.84 -8.60 -12.52
CA VAL A 176 15.44 -9.10 -13.76
C VAL A 176 16.02 -7.95 -14.58
N GLU A 177 15.27 -6.87 -14.72
CA GLU A 177 15.70 -5.66 -15.40
C GLU A 177 16.90 -5.01 -14.73
N LEU A 178 16.85 -4.83 -13.41
CA LEU A 178 17.97 -4.30 -12.64
C LEU A 178 19.23 -5.12 -12.83
N ALA A 179 19.13 -6.45 -12.75
CA ALA A 179 20.27 -7.33 -12.96
C ALA A 179 20.85 -7.17 -14.38
N ALA A 180 20.00 -7.07 -15.39
CA ALA A 180 20.41 -6.90 -16.78
C ALA A 180 21.08 -5.51 -17.01
N GLU A 181 20.50 -4.45 -16.47
CA GLU A 181 21.02 -3.06 -16.53
C GLU A 181 22.39 -2.94 -15.84
N ARG A 182 22.60 -3.69 -14.77
CA ARG A 182 23.90 -3.77 -14.05
C ARG A 182 24.92 -4.66 -14.73
N GLY A 183 24.62 -5.24 -15.90
CA GLY A 183 25.56 -6.04 -16.68
C GLY A 183 25.65 -7.52 -16.29
N ALA A 184 24.67 -8.06 -15.58
CA ALA A 184 24.63 -9.49 -15.30
C ALA A 184 24.37 -10.28 -16.60
N GLU A 185 25.28 -11.18 -16.95
CA GLU A 185 25.15 -12.08 -18.12
C GLU A 185 24.40 -13.37 -17.77
N LYS A 186 24.44 -13.78 -16.51
CA LYS A 186 23.80 -15.01 -16.02
C LYS A 186 22.72 -14.64 -15.02
N ILE A 187 21.46 -14.57 -15.49
CA ILE A 187 20.27 -14.26 -14.67
C ILE A 187 19.39 -15.50 -14.65
N TYR A 188 19.16 -16.05 -13.47
CA TYR A 188 18.38 -17.27 -13.27
C TYR A 188 17.17 -17.01 -12.40
N LEU A 189 15.97 -17.15 -13.00
CA LEU A 189 14.71 -17.03 -12.29
C LEU A 189 14.24 -18.40 -11.80
N HIS A 190 14.04 -18.52 -10.49
CA HIS A 190 13.42 -19.66 -9.85
C HIS A 190 11.96 -19.28 -9.53
N ALA A 191 11.05 -19.67 -10.40
CA ALA A 191 9.67 -19.25 -10.32
C ALA A 191 8.85 -20.22 -9.45
N PHE A 192 8.25 -19.67 -8.39
CA PHE A 192 7.25 -20.38 -7.62
C PHE A 192 5.88 -20.08 -8.22
N LEU A 193 5.15 -21.13 -8.62
CA LEU A 193 3.85 -20.97 -9.26
C LEU A 193 2.74 -20.87 -8.22
N ASP A 194 1.81 -19.95 -8.44
CA ASP A 194 0.67 -19.68 -7.55
C ASP A 194 -0.46 -20.71 -7.73
N GLY A 195 -1.67 -20.28 -7.93
CA GLY A 195 -2.87 -21.10 -8.03
C GLY A 195 -3.73 -21.12 -6.77
N ARG A 196 -3.36 -20.24 -5.79
CA ARG A 196 -4.13 -20.00 -4.56
C ARG A 196 -4.58 -18.55 -4.46
N ASP A 197 -3.65 -17.60 -4.59
CA ASP A 197 -3.96 -16.17 -4.59
C ASP A 197 -4.40 -15.71 -5.99
N THR A 198 -4.14 -16.54 -6.99
CA THR A 198 -4.61 -16.44 -8.37
C THR A 198 -5.31 -17.74 -8.76
N PRO A 199 -6.15 -17.74 -9.82
CA PRO A 199 -6.86 -18.94 -10.27
C PRO A 199 -5.89 -20.11 -10.56
N PRO A 200 -6.24 -21.35 -10.22
CA PRO A 200 -5.48 -22.51 -10.62
C PRO A 200 -5.27 -22.55 -12.14
N ARG A 201 -4.09 -22.99 -12.59
CA ARG A 201 -3.69 -23.08 -14.02
C ARG A 201 -3.58 -21.73 -14.74
N SER A 202 -3.37 -20.62 -14.02
CA SER A 202 -3.22 -19.27 -14.61
C SER A 202 -1.77 -18.87 -14.91
N ALA A 203 -0.77 -19.70 -14.60
CA ALA A 203 0.65 -19.35 -14.69
C ALA A 203 1.19 -19.19 -16.12
N GLU A 204 0.51 -19.75 -17.13
CA GLU A 204 1.01 -19.77 -18.53
C GLU A 204 1.30 -18.37 -19.06
N LYS A 205 0.39 -17.42 -18.83
CA LYS A 205 0.55 -16.04 -19.30
C LYS A 205 1.77 -15.38 -18.68
N THR A 206 1.95 -15.53 -17.39
CA THR A 206 3.11 -14.97 -16.67
C THR A 206 4.43 -15.59 -17.15
N LEU A 207 4.46 -16.92 -17.32
CA LEU A 207 5.64 -17.61 -17.86
C LEU A 207 6.00 -17.09 -19.26
N ALA A 208 5.02 -16.98 -20.14
CA ALA A 208 5.23 -16.44 -21.49
C ALA A 208 5.78 -15.00 -21.47
N THR A 209 5.30 -14.17 -20.55
CA THR A 209 5.80 -12.81 -20.38
C THR A 209 7.27 -12.78 -19.99
N PHE A 210 7.70 -13.63 -19.05
CA PHE A 210 9.10 -13.72 -18.64
C PHE A 210 10.00 -14.33 -19.72
N GLU A 211 9.56 -15.35 -20.45
CA GLU A 211 10.29 -15.90 -21.58
C GLU A 211 10.51 -14.86 -22.69
N ALA A 212 9.46 -14.09 -23.02
CA ALA A 212 9.57 -12.99 -23.98
C ALA A 212 10.55 -11.91 -23.50
N LYS A 213 10.56 -11.61 -22.20
CA LYS A 213 11.50 -10.64 -21.61
C LYS A 213 12.94 -11.13 -21.71
N PHE A 214 13.23 -12.37 -21.34
CA PHE A 214 14.57 -12.94 -21.46
C PHE A 214 15.04 -13.01 -22.90
N ALA A 215 14.14 -13.35 -23.84
CA ALA A 215 14.46 -13.30 -25.26
C ALA A 215 14.80 -11.89 -25.74
N ALA A 216 14.06 -10.88 -25.31
CA ALA A 216 14.34 -9.48 -25.64
C ALA A 216 15.64 -8.96 -25.02
N LEU A 217 16.01 -9.41 -23.82
CA LEU A 217 17.26 -9.07 -23.16
C LEU A 217 18.47 -9.80 -23.77
N GLY A 218 18.25 -10.90 -24.49
CA GLY A 218 19.29 -11.77 -25.02
C GLY A 218 20.10 -12.50 -23.93
N LYS A 219 19.64 -12.50 -22.70
CA LYS A 219 20.31 -13.10 -21.54
C LYS A 219 19.33 -13.46 -20.43
N GLY A 220 19.72 -14.42 -19.60
CA GLY A 220 18.89 -14.93 -18.53
C GLY A 220 17.91 -16.02 -18.99
N ARG A 221 17.26 -16.65 -18.04
CA ARG A 221 16.21 -17.65 -18.30
C ARG A 221 15.44 -18.02 -17.03
N ILE A 222 14.28 -18.65 -17.20
CA ILE A 222 13.65 -19.41 -16.12
C ILE A 222 14.50 -20.67 -15.90
N ALA A 223 15.06 -20.82 -14.71
CA ALA A 223 15.99 -21.90 -14.35
C ALA A 223 15.27 -23.06 -13.64
N SER A 224 14.23 -22.78 -12.88
CA SER A 224 13.38 -23.80 -12.25
C SER A 224 11.97 -23.33 -12.07
N LEU A 225 11.04 -24.28 -12.04
CA LEU A 225 9.64 -24.10 -11.77
C LEU A 225 9.22 -25.03 -10.63
N ILE A 226 8.54 -24.50 -9.63
CA ILE A 226 7.96 -25.30 -8.55
C ILE A 226 6.61 -24.69 -8.12
N GLY A 227 5.61 -25.52 -7.91
CA GLY A 227 4.35 -25.05 -7.35
C GLY A 227 4.48 -24.64 -5.88
N ARG A 228 3.77 -23.59 -5.48
CA ARG A 228 3.77 -23.14 -4.08
C ARG A 228 3.32 -24.22 -3.09
N TYR A 229 2.56 -25.20 -3.55
CA TYR A 229 2.15 -26.33 -2.73
C TYR A 229 3.34 -27.03 -2.09
N TYR A 230 4.46 -27.12 -2.82
CA TYR A 230 5.72 -27.68 -2.31
C TYR A 230 6.65 -26.59 -1.78
N ALA A 231 6.91 -25.55 -2.57
CA ALA A 231 7.88 -24.50 -2.21
C ALA A 231 7.50 -23.70 -0.94
N MET A 232 6.20 -23.64 -0.64
CA MET A 232 5.67 -22.90 0.51
C MET A 232 4.86 -23.83 1.43
N ASP A 233 5.26 -25.11 1.51
CA ASP A 233 4.61 -26.10 2.37
C ASP A 233 4.66 -25.69 3.84
N ARG A 234 3.52 -25.79 4.53
CA ARG A 234 3.38 -25.46 5.94
C ARG A 234 3.06 -26.68 6.81
N ASP A 235 2.99 -27.87 6.18
CA ASP A 235 2.63 -29.12 6.86
C ASP A 235 3.87 -29.96 7.23
N ASN A 236 5.07 -29.36 7.08
CA ASN A 236 6.37 -30.02 7.38
C ASN A 236 6.60 -31.32 6.59
N ARG A 237 6.15 -31.38 5.34
CA ARG A 237 6.32 -32.53 4.46
C ARG A 237 7.67 -32.47 3.73
N TRP A 238 8.75 -32.51 4.51
CA TRP A 238 10.12 -32.31 4.01
C TRP A 238 10.68 -33.49 3.20
N ASP A 239 9.95 -34.58 3.15
CA ASP A 239 10.29 -35.85 2.49
C ASP A 239 9.71 -35.98 1.05
N ARG A 240 9.13 -34.90 0.52
CA ARG A 240 8.48 -34.88 -0.80
C ARG A 240 9.17 -34.00 -1.82
#